data_b1dc505510e87f1a516cd84540743922
#
_entry.id   b1dc505510e87f1a516cd84540743922
#
_cell.length_a   1.000
_cell.length_b   1.000
_cell.length_c   1.000
_cell.angle_alpha   90.00
_cell.angle_beta   90.00
_cell.angle_gamma   90.00
#
_symmetry.space_group_name_H-M   'P 1'
#
loop_
_entity.id
_entity.type
_entity.pdbx_description
1 polymer ?
#
loop_
_entity_poly.entity_id
_entity_poly.type
_entity_poly.pdbx_seq_one_letter_code
_entity_poly.pdbx_strand_id
1 'polypeptide(L)'
;MNAILEAIEKWAGETPDNIAFVGSDHTGDPLTITYQELLDCIHYTAHQLQAMGAKAIALRADNSLSWVMVDLAAMSVNVVVVPIPTFFSPQQVEHVLKRSAVDLLSGDWSAYQGDYVGERIESIAGLAVYQHHTRERKEYLTGTQKITFTSGSTGDPKGVCLSEENICQVAQSLAHSVCGEASRHLTVLPLSTLLENITGVYVPLLLGVTSYVLGGEQTGLKGSNKFDAQRFAHALAQYRPESLVLTPALLLALISVVRQSPDLTQMLKFVAVGGARVSTVLIEAARQVGIAAYEGYGLSECSSVVCLNTPKANKAGTSGRVLPHLKVRIAEDGELEVKGNNALGYLGEPFTDEWLATGDLAEIDEQGFVTLLGRKKNLIVTAYGRNVSPEWIESEAFAFLPNLPFFVVGNDQSALCAVTEQAPSLLQRVIELNHRLPDYAQIGSLLVVEEINQVPQWFTANGKIRRSQLEQDAIALLSNERSNVSLDGNKVSRIEIISDQPLAS
;
A
#
# COMPACT_ATOMS: atom_id res chain seq x y z
N MET A 1 -8.40 -27.14 1.11
CA MET A 1 -7.22 -27.32 0.25
C MET A 1 -6.81 -25.95 -0.28
N ASN A 2 -5.53 -25.67 -0.40
CA ASN A 2 -5.02 -24.32 -0.76
C ASN A 2 -5.14 -24.07 -2.26
N ALA A 3 -6.07 -23.21 -2.67
CA ALA A 3 -6.36 -22.95 -4.07
C ALA A 3 -5.15 -22.43 -4.88
N ILE A 4 -4.20 -21.75 -4.22
CA ILE A 4 -2.99 -21.22 -4.88
C ILE A 4 -2.04 -22.38 -5.20
N LEU A 5 -1.82 -23.29 -4.24
CA LEU A 5 -0.97 -24.46 -4.44
C LEU A 5 -1.58 -25.44 -5.43
N GLU A 6 -2.90 -25.67 -5.37
CA GLU A 6 -3.62 -26.46 -6.38
C GLU A 6 -3.49 -25.89 -7.79
N ALA A 7 -3.53 -24.56 -7.93
CA ALA A 7 -3.32 -23.93 -9.23
C ALA A 7 -1.89 -24.17 -9.75
N ILE A 8 -0.87 -24.11 -8.89
CA ILE A 8 0.53 -24.40 -9.27
C ILE A 8 0.64 -25.86 -9.72
N GLU A 9 0.12 -26.83 -8.94
CA GLU A 9 0.10 -28.25 -9.28
C GLU A 9 -0.62 -28.50 -10.63
N LYS A 10 -1.77 -27.85 -10.82
CA LYS A 10 -2.50 -27.93 -12.08
C LYS A 10 -1.66 -27.46 -13.27
N TRP A 11 -1.08 -26.27 -13.19
CA TRP A 11 -0.28 -25.73 -14.29
C TRP A 11 1.00 -26.52 -14.52
N ALA A 12 1.64 -27.03 -13.47
CA ALA A 12 2.78 -27.93 -13.59
C ALA A 12 2.40 -29.26 -14.31
N GLY A 13 1.17 -29.77 -14.09
CA GLY A 13 0.68 -30.95 -14.76
C GLY A 13 0.18 -30.71 -16.20
N GLU A 14 -0.50 -29.58 -16.47
CA GLU A 14 -1.11 -29.28 -17.76
C GLU A 14 -0.11 -28.57 -18.74
N THR A 15 0.71 -27.66 -18.22
CA THR A 15 1.60 -26.80 -19.00
C THR A 15 2.94 -26.58 -18.28
N PRO A 16 3.73 -27.66 -18.02
CA PRO A 16 4.93 -27.64 -17.17
C PRO A 16 5.98 -26.61 -17.61
N ASP A 17 6.13 -26.41 -18.91
CA ASP A 17 7.12 -25.52 -19.51
C ASP A 17 6.68 -24.06 -19.61
N ASN A 18 5.42 -23.76 -19.25
CA ASN A 18 4.96 -22.36 -19.21
C ASN A 18 5.69 -21.60 -18.11
N ILE A 19 6.08 -20.36 -18.42
CA ILE A 19 6.80 -19.50 -17.49
C ILE A 19 5.82 -18.97 -16.42
N ALA A 20 6.07 -19.33 -15.16
CA ALA A 20 5.36 -18.79 -14.02
C ALA A 20 5.93 -17.42 -13.63
N PHE A 21 7.25 -17.33 -13.50
CA PHE A 21 7.93 -16.11 -13.08
C PHE A 21 9.17 -15.79 -13.93
N VAL A 22 9.40 -14.50 -14.14
CA VAL A 22 10.65 -13.94 -14.65
C VAL A 22 11.11 -12.88 -13.67
N GLY A 23 12.38 -12.89 -13.29
CA GLY A 23 12.87 -11.91 -12.33
C GLY A 23 14.35 -12.08 -12.02
N SER A 24 14.68 -11.90 -10.77
CA SER A 24 16.02 -12.14 -10.24
C SER A 24 15.97 -12.99 -8.98
N ASP A 25 17.07 -13.66 -8.70
CA ASP A 25 17.30 -14.28 -7.40
C ASP A 25 17.65 -13.22 -6.34
N HIS A 26 18.05 -13.65 -5.15
CA HIS A 26 18.41 -12.78 -4.03
C HIS A 26 19.71 -11.99 -4.23
N THR A 27 20.55 -12.37 -5.21
CA THR A 27 21.79 -11.67 -5.57
C THR A 27 21.57 -10.62 -6.66
N GLY A 28 20.41 -10.67 -7.32
CA GLY A 28 20.05 -9.82 -8.46
C GLY A 28 20.34 -10.49 -9.82
N ASP A 29 20.81 -11.75 -9.82
CA ASP A 29 21.04 -12.49 -11.06
C ASP A 29 19.72 -12.86 -11.74
N PRO A 30 19.61 -12.70 -13.08
CA PRO A 30 18.39 -13.01 -13.81
C PRO A 30 17.98 -14.48 -13.65
N LEU A 31 16.71 -14.71 -13.38
CA LEU A 31 16.14 -16.04 -13.22
C LEU A 31 14.76 -16.11 -13.88
N THR A 32 14.54 -17.20 -14.63
CA THR A 32 13.22 -17.55 -15.19
C THR A 32 12.82 -18.91 -14.65
N ILE A 33 11.59 -19.06 -14.22
CA ILE A 33 11.07 -20.27 -13.59
C ILE A 33 9.78 -20.69 -14.28
N THR A 34 9.74 -21.93 -14.76
CA THR A 34 8.53 -22.59 -15.28
C THR A 34 7.63 -23.07 -14.12
N TYR A 35 6.40 -23.48 -14.43
CA TYR A 35 5.51 -24.02 -13.40
C TYR A 35 6.03 -25.33 -12.79
N GLN A 36 6.69 -26.18 -13.58
CA GLN A 36 7.30 -27.40 -13.04
C GLN A 36 8.48 -27.07 -12.11
N GLU A 37 9.37 -26.20 -12.54
CA GLU A 37 10.50 -25.78 -11.70
C GLU A 37 10.06 -25.07 -10.42
N LEU A 38 8.97 -24.27 -10.49
CA LEU A 38 8.39 -23.62 -9.32
C LEU A 38 7.89 -24.67 -8.31
N LEU A 39 7.16 -25.67 -8.77
CA LEU A 39 6.64 -26.76 -7.91
C LEU A 39 7.80 -27.50 -7.23
N ASP A 40 8.84 -27.84 -7.98
CA ASP A 40 10.03 -28.52 -7.46
C ASP A 40 10.77 -27.66 -6.43
N CYS A 41 10.93 -26.37 -6.69
CA CYS A 41 11.51 -25.41 -5.76
C CYS A 41 10.71 -25.25 -4.47
N ILE A 42 9.37 -25.21 -4.57
CA ILE A 42 8.49 -25.16 -3.41
C ILE A 42 8.67 -26.42 -2.55
N HIS A 43 8.63 -27.60 -3.13
CA HIS A 43 8.82 -28.86 -2.41
C HIS A 43 10.19 -28.93 -1.71
N TYR A 44 11.25 -28.55 -2.42
CA TYR A 44 12.60 -28.54 -1.86
C TYR A 44 12.73 -27.57 -0.68
N THR A 45 12.25 -26.33 -0.86
CA THR A 45 12.29 -25.29 0.19
C THR A 45 11.40 -25.65 1.37
N ALA A 46 10.24 -26.26 1.14
CA ALA A 46 9.35 -26.76 2.16
C ALA A 46 10.01 -27.86 3.03
N HIS A 47 10.71 -28.80 2.40
CA HIS A 47 11.48 -29.82 3.09
C HIS A 47 12.57 -29.21 4.00
N GLN A 48 13.27 -28.16 3.51
CA GLN A 48 14.26 -27.45 4.33
C GLN A 48 13.61 -26.78 5.55
N LEU A 49 12.47 -26.09 5.39
CA LEU A 49 11.73 -25.46 6.49
C LEU A 49 11.30 -26.49 7.54
N GLN A 50 10.80 -27.66 7.10
CA GLN A 50 10.42 -28.75 8.00
C GLN A 50 11.63 -29.34 8.74
N ALA A 51 12.75 -29.54 8.05
CA ALA A 51 13.99 -30.04 8.65
C ALA A 51 14.55 -29.11 9.74
N MET A 52 14.34 -27.79 9.59
CA MET A 52 14.69 -26.79 10.62
C MET A 52 13.67 -26.71 11.77
N GLY A 53 12.55 -27.43 11.68
CA GLY A 53 11.47 -27.36 12.66
C GLY A 53 10.78 -26.01 12.73
N ALA A 54 10.80 -25.26 11.63
CA ALA A 54 10.23 -23.91 11.52
C ALA A 54 8.73 -23.91 11.83
N LYS A 55 8.28 -22.98 12.68
CA LYS A 55 6.86 -22.70 12.94
C LYS A 55 6.48 -21.32 12.42
N ALA A 56 7.39 -20.37 12.51
CA ALA A 56 7.20 -19.02 12.02
C ALA A 56 8.53 -18.41 11.53
N ILE A 57 8.49 -17.72 10.41
CA ILE A 57 9.65 -17.11 9.76
C ILE A 57 9.41 -15.63 9.47
N ALA A 58 10.34 -14.76 9.89
CA ALA A 58 10.38 -13.38 9.45
C ALA A 58 11.14 -13.32 8.13
N LEU A 59 10.48 -12.84 7.08
CA LEU A 59 11.03 -12.75 5.73
C LEU A 59 11.33 -11.28 5.40
N ARG A 60 12.62 -10.92 5.37
CA ARG A 60 13.10 -9.57 5.09
C ARG A 60 14.08 -9.58 3.92
N ALA A 61 13.57 -9.35 2.73
CA ALA A 61 14.36 -9.23 1.50
C ALA A 61 13.63 -8.30 0.51
N ASP A 62 14.38 -7.80 -0.48
CA ASP A 62 13.78 -7.09 -1.62
C ASP A 62 13.00 -8.09 -2.50
N ASN A 63 12.19 -7.55 -3.42
CA ASN A 63 11.47 -8.38 -4.39
C ASN A 63 12.46 -9.26 -5.15
N SER A 64 12.21 -10.56 -5.14
CA SER A 64 13.02 -11.58 -5.83
C SER A 64 12.24 -12.88 -5.92
N LEU A 65 12.66 -13.76 -6.81
CA LEU A 65 12.08 -15.11 -6.90
C LEU A 65 12.41 -15.93 -5.64
N SER A 66 13.52 -15.65 -5.00
CA SER A 66 13.86 -16.23 -3.69
C SER A 66 12.83 -15.91 -2.62
N TRP A 67 12.35 -14.66 -2.57
CA TRP A 67 11.28 -14.23 -1.68
C TRP A 67 9.98 -15.01 -1.94
N VAL A 68 9.60 -15.13 -3.22
CA VAL A 68 8.39 -15.87 -3.64
C VAL A 68 8.46 -17.34 -3.26
N MET A 69 9.60 -17.99 -3.49
CA MET A 69 9.80 -19.41 -3.14
C MET A 69 9.65 -19.66 -1.64
N VAL A 70 10.25 -18.81 -0.80
CA VAL A 70 10.13 -18.95 0.67
C VAL A 70 8.67 -18.76 1.12
N ASP A 71 7.98 -17.78 0.58
CA ASP A 71 6.58 -17.49 0.93
C ASP A 71 5.64 -18.66 0.55
N LEU A 72 5.74 -19.17 -0.67
CA LEU A 72 4.94 -20.31 -1.14
C LEU A 72 5.28 -21.62 -0.43
N ALA A 73 6.56 -21.88 -0.20
CA ALA A 73 7.01 -23.06 0.54
C ALA A 73 6.54 -23.05 1.99
N ALA A 74 6.61 -21.91 2.68
CA ALA A 74 6.09 -21.74 4.03
C ALA A 74 4.58 -21.99 4.08
N MET A 75 3.84 -21.51 3.07
CA MET A 75 2.40 -21.77 2.93
C MET A 75 2.13 -23.27 2.79
N SER A 76 2.91 -24.02 2.01
CA SER A 76 2.70 -25.45 1.76
C SER A 76 2.90 -26.34 2.99
N VAL A 77 3.64 -25.87 3.99
CA VAL A 77 3.95 -26.63 5.23
C VAL A 77 3.44 -25.94 6.50
N ASN A 78 2.49 -25.00 6.36
CA ASN A 78 1.87 -24.27 7.46
C ASN A 78 2.87 -23.56 8.40
N VAL A 79 3.94 -23.01 7.85
CA VAL A 79 4.86 -22.12 8.56
C VAL A 79 4.34 -20.70 8.44
N VAL A 80 4.14 -20.02 9.58
CA VAL A 80 3.66 -18.64 9.59
C VAL A 80 4.71 -17.70 8.98
N VAL A 81 4.31 -16.88 8.02
CA VAL A 81 5.21 -15.88 7.41
C VAL A 81 4.92 -14.51 7.98
N VAL A 82 5.97 -13.83 8.42
CA VAL A 82 5.95 -12.41 8.84
C VAL A 82 6.80 -11.61 7.85
N PRO A 83 6.20 -11.06 6.78
CA PRO A 83 6.93 -10.21 5.83
C PRO A 83 7.36 -8.91 6.52
N ILE A 84 8.65 -8.58 6.44
CA ILE A 84 9.20 -7.35 7.00
C ILE A 84 9.75 -6.49 5.86
N PRO A 85 9.15 -5.31 5.62
CA PRO A 85 9.65 -4.39 4.61
C PRO A 85 11.12 -3.98 4.87
N THR A 86 11.92 -3.96 3.82
CA THR A 86 13.33 -3.55 3.90
C THR A 86 13.51 -2.09 4.33
N PHE A 87 12.49 -1.26 4.13
CA PHE A 87 12.46 0.14 4.51
C PHE A 87 12.00 0.41 5.95
N PHE A 88 11.67 -0.63 6.73
CA PHE A 88 11.35 -0.43 8.15
C PHE A 88 12.56 0.05 8.90
N SER A 89 12.35 1.02 9.80
CA SER A 89 13.40 1.49 10.71
C SER A 89 13.83 0.39 11.69
N PRO A 90 15.03 0.47 12.28
CA PRO A 90 15.47 -0.49 13.28
C PRO A 90 14.48 -0.67 14.43
N GLN A 91 13.86 0.41 14.90
CA GLN A 91 12.85 0.37 15.97
C GLN A 91 11.59 -0.39 15.53
N GLN A 92 11.15 -0.23 14.27
CA GLN A 92 10.03 -0.98 13.73
C GLN A 92 10.33 -2.47 13.61
N VAL A 93 11.51 -2.81 13.10
CA VAL A 93 11.96 -4.20 12.99
C VAL A 93 12.01 -4.84 14.38
N GLU A 94 12.59 -4.16 15.37
CA GLU A 94 12.62 -4.62 16.76
C GLU A 94 11.21 -4.82 17.34
N HIS A 95 10.30 -3.87 17.10
CA HIS A 95 8.90 -3.98 17.51
C HIS A 95 8.22 -5.21 16.90
N VAL A 96 8.40 -5.44 15.59
CA VAL A 96 7.86 -6.60 14.89
C VAL A 96 8.40 -7.89 15.48
N LEU A 97 9.71 -8.01 15.67
CA LEU A 97 10.34 -9.22 16.22
C LEU A 97 9.88 -9.52 17.65
N LYS A 98 9.79 -8.51 18.50
CA LYS A 98 9.27 -8.65 19.87
C LYS A 98 7.81 -9.09 19.90
N ARG A 99 7.00 -8.60 18.96
CA ARG A 99 5.56 -8.89 18.93
C ARG A 99 5.25 -10.23 18.28
N SER A 100 5.93 -10.57 17.18
CA SER A 100 5.61 -11.75 16.37
C SER A 100 6.21 -13.06 16.89
N ALA A 101 7.25 -13.01 17.73
CA ALA A 101 7.89 -14.20 18.33
C ALA A 101 8.22 -15.31 17.31
N VAL A 102 8.75 -14.93 16.13
CA VAL A 102 9.17 -15.87 15.07
C VAL A 102 10.35 -16.74 15.53
N ASP A 103 10.50 -17.93 14.95
CA ASP A 103 11.60 -18.85 15.25
C ASP A 103 12.82 -18.55 14.38
N LEU A 104 12.59 -18.22 13.11
CA LEU A 104 13.61 -18.04 12.09
C LEU A 104 13.54 -16.65 11.45
N LEU A 105 14.70 -16.17 11.03
CA LEU A 105 14.84 -14.94 10.28
C LEU A 105 15.44 -15.27 8.92
N SER A 106 14.77 -14.95 7.82
CA SER A 106 15.28 -15.17 6.47
C SER A 106 15.53 -13.86 5.72
N GLY A 107 16.62 -13.78 4.99
CA GLY A 107 16.99 -12.66 4.13
C GLY A 107 18.09 -11.77 4.70
N ASP A 108 17.97 -10.45 4.54
CA ASP A 108 18.98 -9.49 4.94
C ASP A 108 18.82 -9.04 6.40
N TRP A 109 19.61 -9.62 7.24
CA TRP A 109 19.70 -9.34 8.68
C TRP A 109 21.06 -8.84 9.12
N SER A 110 21.97 -8.58 8.17
CA SER A 110 23.37 -8.19 8.46
C SER A 110 23.51 -6.96 9.33
N ALA A 111 22.57 -6.00 9.22
CA ALA A 111 22.55 -4.76 10.02
C ALA A 111 22.00 -4.96 11.44
N TYR A 112 21.47 -6.14 11.77
CA TYR A 112 20.74 -6.43 13.03
C TYR A 112 21.49 -7.45 13.92
N GLN A 113 22.80 -7.56 13.81
CA GLN A 113 23.62 -8.46 14.64
C GLN A 113 23.54 -8.04 16.11
N GLY A 114 23.26 -8.99 17.00
CA GLY A 114 23.19 -8.77 18.45
C GLY A 114 22.01 -9.50 19.09
N ASP A 115 21.24 -8.79 19.93
CA ASP A 115 20.25 -9.39 20.86
C ASP A 115 19.13 -10.22 20.21
N TYR A 116 18.85 -10.06 18.90
CA TYR A 116 17.74 -10.72 18.20
C TYR A 116 18.20 -11.72 17.13
N VAL A 117 19.33 -11.51 16.50
CA VAL A 117 19.85 -12.34 15.40
C VAL A 117 20.90 -13.30 15.94
N GLY A 118 20.56 -14.58 15.97
CA GLY A 118 21.47 -15.65 16.37
C GLY A 118 22.45 -16.03 15.25
N GLU A 119 23.00 -17.23 15.37
CA GLU A 119 23.89 -17.77 14.36
C GLU A 119 23.19 -18.00 13.05
N ARG A 120 23.92 -17.85 11.95
CA ARG A 120 23.48 -18.28 10.62
C ARG A 120 23.43 -19.81 10.62
N ILE A 121 22.26 -20.38 10.31
CA ILE A 121 22.05 -21.82 10.34
C ILE A 121 22.26 -22.41 8.94
N GLU A 122 21.60 -21.80 7.92
CA GLU A 122 21.42 -22.38 6.59
C GLU A 122 21.15 -21.27 5.57
N SER A 123 20.78 -21.66 4.37
CA SER A 123 20.12 -20.80 3.39
C SER A 123 18.94 -21.54 2.75
N ILE A 124 17.83 -20.84 2.53
CA ILE A 124 16.64 -21.35 1.83
C ILE A 124 16.34 -20.49 0.62
N ALA A 125 16.15 -21.12 -0.53
CA ALA A 125 16.00 -20.42 -1.81
C ALA A 125 17.09 -19.34 -2.03
N GLY A 126 18.31 -19.57 -1.53
CA GLY A 126 19.44 -18.62 -1.58
C GLY A 126 19.47 -17.59 -0.45
N LEU A 127 18.37 -17.29 0.20
CA LEU A 127 18.31 -16.35 1.31
C LEU A 127 18.93 -16.94 2.58
N ALA A 128 19.81 -16.20 3.24
CA ALA A 128 20.41 -16.61 4.51
C ALA A 128 19.34 -16.80 5.59
N VAL A 129 19.48 -17.82 6.41
CA VAL A 129 18.59 -18.11 7.55
C VAL A 129 19.37 -18.04 8.85
N TYR A 130 18.79 -17.34 9.81
CA TYR A 130 19.35 -17.18 11.14
C TYR A 130 18.34 -17.65 12.19
N GLN A 131 18.85 -18.17 13.31
CA GLN A 131 18.02 -18.43 14.46
C GLN A 131 17.60 -17.13 15.13
N HIS A 132 16.35 -17.03 15.54
CA HIS A 132 15.88 -15.89 16.31
C HIS A 132 15.91 -16.24 17.81
N HIS A 133 16.57 -15.41 18.59
CA HIS A 133 16.59 -15.53 20.06
C HIS A 133 15.36 -14.86 20.65
N THR A 134 14.21 -15.56 20.60
CA THR A 134 13.01 -15.05 21.26
C THR A 134 13.04 -15.35 22.76
N ARG A 135 12.76 -14.33 23.58
CA ARG A 135 12.68 -14.47 25.05
C ARG A 135 11.32 -14.98 25.52
N GLU A 136 10.27 -14.79 24.72
CA GLU A 136 8.89 -15.17 25.04
C GLU A 136 8.22 -15.80 23.81
N ARG A 137 7.75 -17.03 23.95
CA ARG A 137 6.86 -17.64 22.93
C ARG A 137 5.46 -17.07 23.12
N LYS A 138 4.92 -16.44 22.06
CA LYS A 138 3.52 -16.04 22.00
C LYS A 138 2.77 -17.02 21.12
N GLU A 139 1.58 -17.41 21.54
CA GLU A 139 0.69 -18.19 20.69
C GLU A 139 0.06 -17.25 19.65
N TYR A 140 0.08 -17.68 18.41
CA TYR A 140 -0.66 -17.03 17.33
C TYR A 140 -2.15 -17.36 17.43
N LEU A 141 -3.00 -16.51 16.85
CA LEU A 141 -4.39 -16.86 16.68
C LEU A 141 -4.48 -18.15 15.84
N THR A 142 -5.35 -19.08 16.26
CA THR A 142 -5.49 -20.40 15.61
C THR A 142 -5.78 -20.21 14.11
N GLY A 143 -5.02 -20.89 13.26
CA GLY A 143 -5.14 -20.81 11.80
C GLY A 143 -4.36 -19.66 11.16
N THR A 144 -3.56 -18.91 11.92
CA THR A 144 -2.69 -17.87 11.33
C THR A 144 -1.68 -18.48 10.36
N GLN A 145 -1.69 -18.01 9.12
CA GLN A 145 -0.73 -18.34 8.07
C GLN A 145 0.24 -17.18 7.77
N LYS A 146 -0.24 -15.95 7.90
CA LYS A 146 0.56 -14.74 7.64
C LYS A 146 0.25 -13.66 8.64
N ILE A 147 1.28 -12.90 9.06
CA ILE A 147 1.10 -11.72 9.90
C ILE A 147 1.66 -10.52 9.15
N THR A 148 0.80 -9.62 8.73
CA THR A 148 1.20 -8.38 8.08
C THR A 148 1.15 -7.22 9.07
N PHE A 149 2.26 -6.49 9.20
CA PHE A 149 2.32 -5.34 10.10
C PHE A 149 1.92 -4.06 9.37
N THR A 150 0.83 -3.47 9.84
CA THR A 150 0.32 -2.19 9.32
C THR A 150 0.77 -1.06 10.22
N SER A 151 1.13 0.07 9.61
CA SER A 151 1.40 1.29 10.36
C SER A 151 0.10 1.83 10.95
N GLY A 152 -0.20 1.41 12.18
CA GLY A 152 -1.35 1.91 12.93
C GLY A 152 -1.33 3.44 13.09
N SER A 153 -2.49 4.00 13.39
CA SER A 153 -2.64 5.46 13.67
C SER A 153 -1.99 5.92 14.96
N THR A 154 -1.67 4.98 15.84
CA THR A 154 -1.04 5.21 17.16
C THR A 154 0.48 5.24 17.12
N GLY A 155 1.09 5.01 15.94
CA GLY A 155 2.55 5.04 15.75
C GLY A 155 3.22 3.68 15.73
N ASP A 156 2.76 2.71 16.51
CA ASP A 156 3.31 1.37 16.54
C ASP A 156 2.58 0.45 15.55
N PRO A 157 3.31 -0.29 14.70
CA PRO A 157 2.68 -1.23 13.76
C PRO A 157 1.88 -2.31 14.48
N LYS A 158 0.65 -2.57 14.02
CA LYS A 158 -0.17 -3.69 14.47
C LYS A 158 -0.01 -4.87 13.53
N GLY A 159 0.18 -6.06 14.08
CA GLY A 159 0.26 -7.30 13.32
C GLY A 159 -1.14 -7.85 13.04
N VAL A 160 -1.58 -7.81 11.79
CA VAL A 160 -2.85 -8.40 11.34
C VAL A 160 -2.61 -9.87 11.02
N CYS A 161 -3.35 -10.75 11.68
CA CYS A 161 -3.26 -12.20 11.52
C CYS A 161 -4.22 -12.67 10.42
N LEU A 162 -3.69 -13.27 9.38
CA LEU A 162 -4.45 -13.80 8.24
C LEU A 162 -4.37 -15.31 8.19
N SER A 163 -5.49 -15.96 7.95
CA SER A 163 -5.54 -17.39 7.68
C SER A 163 -5.19 -17.67 6.20
N GLU A 164 -4.89 -18.92 5.90
CA GLU A 164 -4.77 -19.41 4.53
C GLU A 164 -6.06 -19.12 3.74
N GLU A 165 -7.21 -19.36 4.36
CA GLU A 165 -8.52 -19.11 3.74
C GLU A 165 -8.69 -17.63 3.38
N ASN A 166 -8.33 -16.72 4.27
CA ASN A 166 -8.37 -15.28 4.00
C ASN A 166 -7.58 -14.92 2.73
N ILE A 167 -6.36 -15.45 2.62
CA ILE A 167 -5.46 -15.20 1.49
C ILE A 167 -6.04 -15.79 0.19
N CYS A 168 -6.51 -17.04 0.24
CA CYS A 168 -7.05 -17.72 -0.93
C CYS A 168 -8.34 -17.06 -1.44
N GLN A 169 -9.26 -16.69 -0.55
CA GLN A 169 -10.53 -16.07 -0.94
C GLN A 169 -10.35 -14.74 -1.66
N VAL A 170 -9.50 -13.84 -1.14
CA VAL A 170 -9.24 -12.57 -1.81
C VAL A 170 -8.51 -12.77 -3.14
N ALA A 171 -7.52 -13.67 -3.20
CA ALA A 171 -6.79 -13.96 -4.44
C ALA A 171 -7.71 -14.54 -5.52
N GLN A 172 -8.57 -15.52 -5.19
CA GLN A 172 -9.56 -16.08 -6.10
C GLN A 172 -10.58 -15.05 -6.59
N SER A 173 -11.05 -14.18 -5.68
CA SER A 173 -12.01 -13.14 -6.02
C SER A 173 -11.42 -12.10 -6.95
N LEU A 174 -10.17 -11.70 -6.74
CA LEU A 174 -9.43 -10.82 -7.64
C LEU A 174 -9.18 -11.52 -8.99
N ALA A 175 -8.68 -12.76 -8.98
CA ALA A 175 -8.46 -13.53 -10.21
C ALA A 175 -9.73 -13.62 -11.05
N HIS A 176 -10.89 -13.89 -10.43
CA HIS A 176 -12.19 -13.89 -11.12
C HIS A 176 -12.53 -12.51 -11.72
N SER A 177 -12.29 -11.44 -10.97
CA SER A 177 -12.66 -10.07 -11.37
C SER A 177 -11.81 -9.54 -12.52
N VAL A 178 -10.54 -9.97 -12.64
CA VAL A 178 -9.58 -9.52 -13.67
C VAL A 178 -9.23 -10.61 -14.69
N CYS A 179 -9.95 -11.73 -14.71
CA CYS A 179 -9.73 -12.83 -15.64
C CYS A 179 -9.83 -12.36 -17.11
N GLY A 180 -8.79 -12.66 -17.88
CA GLY A 180 -8.69 -12.29 -19.30
C GLY A 180 -8.25 -10.85 -19.58
N GLU A 181 -8.03 -10.02 -18.55
CA GLU A 181 -7.63 -8.63 -18.75
C GLU A 181 -6.11 -8.50 -19.07
N ALA A 182 -5.28 -9.40 -18.56
CA ALA A 182 -3.84 -9.37 -18.79
C ALA A 182 -3.24 -10.78 -18.78
N SER A 183 -2.13 -10.97 -19.50
CA SER A 183 -1.33 -12.20 -19.53
C SER A 183 0.07 -12.02 -18.94
N ARG A 184 0.47 -10.80 -18.62
CA ARG A 184 1.78 -10.47 -18.03
C ARG A 184 1.60 -9.40 -16.96
N HIS A 185 2.03 -9.71 -15.75
CA HIS A 185 2.02 -8.78 -14.62
C HIS A 185 3.44 -8.36 -14.25
N LEU A 186 3.64 -7.10 -13.83
CA LEU A 186 4.92 -6.65 -13.25
C LEU A 186 4.69 -6.18 -11.82
N THR A 187 5.41 -6.78 -10.88
CA THR A 187 5.45 -6.32 -9.50
C THR A 187 6.26 -5.02 -9.41
N VAL A 188 5.67 -3.99 -8.84
CA VAL A 188 6.32 -2.69 -8.63
C VAL A 188 6.44 -2.37 -7.15
N LEU A 189 5.39 -2.67 -6.37
CA LEU A 189 5.39 -2.46 -4.94
C LEU A 189 6.20 -3.57 -4.23
N PRO A 190 6.64 -3.35 -2.99
CA PRO A 190 7.32 -4.39 -2.23
C PRO A 190 6.42 -5.60 -1.97
N LEU A 191 6.89 -6.82 -2.24
CA LEU A 191 6.19 -8.07 -1.92
C LEU A 191 5.93 -8.26 -0.42
N SER A 192 6.69 -7.57 0.43
CA SER A 192 6.42 -7.50 1.86
C SER A 192 5.14 -6.75 2.23
N THR A 193 4.52 -6.04 1.27
CA THR A 193 3.18 -5.47 1.41
C THR A 193 2.13 -6.48 0.95
N LEU A 194 1.07 -6.65 1.73
CA LEU A 194 0.04 -7.65 1.46
C LEU A 194 -0.59 -7.46 0.07
N LEU A 195 -0.82 -6.21 -0.34
CA LEU A 195 -1.41 -5.90 -1.64
C LEU A 195 -0.60 -6.50 -2.79
N GLU A 196 0.70 -6.22 -2.85
CA GLU A 196 1.54 -6.73 -3.95
C GLU A 196 1.78 -8.23 -3.84
N ASN A 197 1.91 -8.77 -2.64
CA ASN A 197 2.04 -10.21 -2.46
C ASN A 197 0.84 -10.96 -3.07
N ILE A 198 -0.38 -10.46 -2.84
CA ILE A 198 -1.59 -11.07 -3.40
C ILE A 198 -1.67 -10.83 -4.91
N THR A 199 -1.54 -9.59 -5.35
CA THR A 199 -1.79 -9.22 -6.75
C THR A 199 -0.65 -9.56 -7.70
N GLY A 200 0.59 -9.54 -7.21
CA GLY A 200 1.79 -9.82 -8.00
C GLY A 200 2.24 -11.29 -7.97
N VAL A 201 1.80 -12.08 -6.98
CA VAL A 201 2.18 -13.49 -6.85
C VAL A 201 0.95 -14.41 -6.97
N TYR A 202 -0.02 -14.31 -6.07
CA TYR A 202 -1.08 -15.31 -5.97
C TYR A 202 -2.11 -15.20 -7.11
N VAL A 203 -2.52 -13.98 -7.48
CA VAL A 203 -3.45 -13.77 -8.59
C VAL A 203 -2.88 -14.25 -9.93
N PRO A 204 -1.63 -13.92 -10.32
CA PRO A 204 -1.00 -14.49 -11.52
C PRO A 204 -0.96 -16.03 -11.52
N LEU A 205 -0.59 -16.66 -10.40
CA LEU A 205 -0.56 -18.11 -10.27
C LEU A 205 -1.94 -18.75 -10.46
N LEU A 206 -3.00 -18.17 -9.89
CA LEU A 206 -4.38 -18.64 -10.10
C LEU A 206 -4.82 -18.54 -11.56
N LEU A 207 -4.36 -17.50 -12.28
CA LEU A 207 -4.71 -17.24 -13.68
C LEU A 207 -3.83 -17.99 -14.68
N GLY A 208 -2.72 -18.57 -14.26
CA GLY A 208 -1.75 -19.21 -15.17
C GLY A 208 -0.99 -18.20 -16.04
N VAL A 209 -0.82 -16.96 -15.57
CA VAL A 209 -0.13 -15.89 -16.30
C VAL A 209 1.25 -15.63 -15.72
N THR A 210 2.17 -15.13 -16.57
CA THR A 210 3.54 -14.83 -16.15
C THR A 210 3.59 -13.57 -15.29
N SER A 211 4.26 -13.64 -14.12
CA SER A 211 4.57 -12.46 -13.30
C SER A 211 6.06 -12.14 -13.35
N TYR A 212 6.36 -10.86 -13.57
CA TYR A 212 7.73 -10.33 -13.53
C TYR A 212 7.99 -9.78 -12.12
N VAL A 213 8.93 -10.41 -11.40
CA VAL A 213 9.30 -10.07 -10.03
C VAL A 213 10.70 -9.48 -10.02
N LEU A 214 10.75 -8.15 -10.05
CA LEU A 214 11.99 -7.39 -10.14
C LEU A 214 12.29 -6.67 -8.82
N GLY A 215 13.56 -6.60 -8.44
CA GLY A 215 13.99 -5.81 -7.29
C GLY A 215 13.75 -4.31 -7.46
N GLY A 216 13.69 -3.57 -6.36
CA GLY A 216 13.46 -2.14 -6.36
C GLY A 216 14.48 -1.32 -7.16
N GLU A 217 15.73 -1.79 -7.24
CA GLU A 217 16.75 -1.22 -8.13
C GLU A 217 16.37 -1.28 -9.62
N GLN A 218 15.68 -2.35 -10.04
CA GLN A 218 15.28 -2.57 -11.43
C GLN A 218 13.99 -1.83 -11.78
N THR A 219 13.00 -1.81 -10.86
CA THR A 219 11.73 -1.09 -11.04
C THR A 219 11.83 0.39 -10.73
N GLY A 220 12.95 0.84 -10.14
CA GLY A 220 13.17 2.23 -9.75
C GLY A 220 12.59 2.60 -8.38
N LEU A 221 11.87 1.73 -7.68
CA LEU A 221 11.33 2.01 -6.36
C LEU A 221 12.32 1.60 -5.27
N LYS A 222 12.99 2.59 -4.65
CA LYS A 222 13.93 2.38 -3.53
C LYS A 222 13.26 2.73 -2.20
N GLY A 223 13.10 1.70 -1.35
CA GLY A 223 12.42 1.88 -0.07
C GLY A 223 10.92 2.17 -0.25
N SER A 224 10.40 3.14 0.50
CA SER A 224 8.95 3.47 0.47
C SER A 224 8.59 4.68 -0.39
N ASN A 225 9.57 5.55 -0.72
CA ASN A 225 9.27 6.88 -1.28
C ASN A 225 10.29 7.42 -2.28
N LYS A 226 11.41 6.75 -2.51
CA LYS A 226 12.38 7.16 -3.52
C LYS A 226 12.11 6.43 -4.82
N PHE A 227 11.86 7.18 -5.89
CA PHE A 227 11.49 6.63 -7.17
C PHE A 227 12.34 7.18 -8.32
N ASP A 228 12.84 6.28 -9.16
CA ASP A 228 13.60 6.57 -10.37
C ASP A 228 12.76 6.26 -11.60
N ALA A 229 12.20 7.30 -12.22
CA ALA A 229 11.31 7.18 -13.37
C ALA A 229 12.03 6.61 -14.61
N GLN A 230 13.35 6.80 -14.77
CA GLN A 230 14.10 6.28 -15.92
C GLN A 230 14.25 4.76 -15.82
N ARG A 231 14.57 4.23 -14.63
CA ARG A 231 14.62 2.78 -14.39
C ARG A 231 13.25 2.15 -14.60
N PHE A 232 12.20 2.78 -14.11
CA PHE A 232 10.82 2.33 -14.33
C PHE A 232 10.47 2.27 -15.82
N ALA A 233 10.76 3.34 -16.56
CA ALA A 233 10.55 3.37 -18.02
C ALA A 233 11.31 2.25 -18.73
N HIS A 234 12.57 1.99 -18.32
CA HIS A 234 13.37 0.90 -18.86
C HIS A 234 12.74 -0.48 -18.57
N ALA A 235 12.31 -0.72 -17.34
CA ALA A 235 11.62 -1.97 -16.97
C ALA A 235 10.33 -2.17 -17.77
N LEU A 236 9.51 -1.13 -17.92
CA LEU A 236 8.30 -1.18 -18.75
C LEU A 236 8.60 -1.51 -20.21
N ALA A 237 9.63 -0.87 -20.81
CA ALA A 237 10.03 -1.12 -22.19
C ALA A 237 10.58 -2.54 -22.40
N GLN A 238 11.37 -3.03 -21.45
CA GLN A 238 12.02 -4.35 -21.52
C GLN A 238 11.02 -5.49 -21.32
N TYR A 239 10.22 -5.45 -20.25
CA TYR A 239 9.34 -6.56 -19.85
C TYR A 239 7.93 -6.46 -20.44
N ARG A 240 7.55 -5.29 -20.96
CA ARG A 240 6.26 -5.04 -21.63
C ARG A 240 5.06 -5.62 -20.86
N PRO A 241 4.88 -5.27 -19.58
CA PRO A 241 3.79 -5.79 -18.77
C PRO A 241 2.43 -5.29 -19.28
N GLU A 242 1.40 -6.10 -19.08
CA GLU A 242 0.02 -5.73 -19.42
C GLU A 242 -0.75 -5.25 -18.18
N SER A 243 -0.31 -5.64 -16.99
CA SER A 243 -0.92 -5.17 -15.73
C SER A 243 0.11 -4.74 -14.70
N LEU A 244 -0.30 -3.77 -13.89
CA LEU A 244 0.45 -3.18 -12.77
C LEU A 244 -0.49 -2.91 -11.60
N VAL A 245 0.07 -2.90 -10.39
CA VAL A 245 -0.59 -2.32 -9.21
C VAL A 245 0.26 -1.17 -8.68
N LEU A 246 -0.33 0.00 -8.56
CA LEU A 246 0.37 1.24 -8.25
C LEU A 246 -0.29 2.00 -7.10
N THR A 247 0.51 2.80 -6.40
CA THR A 247 0.01 3.88 -5.56
C THR A 247 -0.30 5.11 -6.42
N PRO A 248 -1.07 6.11 -5.93
CA PRO A 248 -1.28 7.36 -6.67
C PRO A 248 0.02 8.06 -7.10
N ALA A 249 1.05 8.02 -6.25
CA ALA A 249 2.36 8.61 -6.58
C ALA A 249 3.05 7.90 -7.76
N LEU A 250 2.97 6.58 -7.81
CA LEU A 250 3.52 5.78 -8.92
C LEU A 250 2.68 5.92 -10.20
N LEU A 251 1.36 6.11 -10.09
CA LEU A 251 0.52 6.44 -11.25
C LEU A 251 0.93 7.78 -11.86
N LEU A 252 1.20 8.80 -11.04
CA LEU A 252 1.70 10.09 -11.52
C LEU A 252 3.04 9.93 -12.24
N ALA A 253 3.94 9.10 -11.70
CA ALA A 253 5.21 8.79 -12.35
C ALA A 253 4.98 8.05 -13.69
N LEU A 254 4.06 7.08 -13.74
CA LEU A 254 3.70 6.38 -14.97
C LEU A 254 3.14 7.33 -16.04
N ILE A 255 2.27 8.28 -15.65
CA ILE A 255 1.77 9.33 -16.56
C ILE A 255 2.94 10.12 -17.16
N SER A 256 3.93 10.49 -16.35
CA SER A 256 5.10 11.23 -16.81
C SER A 256 5.96 10.43 -17.78
N VAL A 257 6.16 9.14 -17.50
CA VAL A 257 6.89 8.19 -18.36
C VAL A 257 6.17 8.00 -19.70
N VAL A 258 4.85 7.79 -19.67
CA VAL A 258 4.03 7.57 -20.86
C VAL A 258 3.98 8.83 -21.75
N ARG A 259 3.94 10.03 -21.17
CA ARG A 259 4.04 11.27 -21.96
C ARG A 259 5.33 11.37 -22.76
N GLN A 260 6.43 10.81 -22.26
CA GLN A 260 7.72 10.76 -22.96
C GLN A 260 7.83 9.58 -23.92
N SER A 261 7.12 8.49 -23.66
CA SER A 261 7.12 7.24 -24.41
C SER A 261 5.71 6.71 -24.62
N PRO A 262 4.89 7.31 -25.51
CA PRO A 262 3.48 6.97 -25.70
C PRO A 262 3.23 5.51 -26.10
N ASP A 263 4.18 4.86 -26.77
CA ASP A 263 4.07 3.47 -27.22
C ASP A 263 3.87 2.47 -26.07
N LEU A 264 4.27 2.87 -24.85
CA LEU A 264 4.08 2.05 -23.65
C LEU A 264 2.60 1.83 -23.30
N THR A 265 1.69 2.70 -23.72
CA THR A 265 0.24 2.53 -23.46
C THR A 265 -0.36 1.37 -24.21
N GLN A 266 0.18 1.01 -25.39
CA GLN A 266 -0.37 -0.06 -26.23
C GLN A 266 -0.32 -1.44 -25.53
N MET A 267 0.57 -1.61 -24.55
CA MET A 267 0.71 -2.86 -23.82
C MET A 267 -0.05 -2.84 -22.48
N LEU A 268 -0.26 -1.68 -21.85
CA LEU A 268 -0.90 -1.55 -20.55
C LEU A 268 -2.42 -1.71 -20.67
N LYS A 269 -2.93 -2.86 -20.26
CA LYS A 269 -4.36 -3.21 -20.34
C LYS A 269 -5.09 -2.97 -19.02
N PHE A 270 -4.40 -3.16 -17.90
CA PHE A 270 -4.99 -3.07 -16.57
C PHE A 270 -3.98 -2.48 -15.56
N VAL A 271 -4.24 -1.27 -15.09
CA VAL A 271 -3.42 -0.60 -14.06
C VAL A 271 -4.31 -0.33 -12.85
N ALA A 272 -4.21 -1.20 -11.83
CA ALA A 272 -4.91 -0.97 -10.57
C ALA A 272 -4.21 0.11 -9.75
N VAL A 273 -4.99 0.97 -9.09
CA VAL A 273 -4.47 2.07 -8.26
C VAL A 273 -5.12 2.03 -6.90
N GLY A 274 -4.30 1.92 -5.85
CA GLY A 274 -4.81 1.80 -4.49
C GLY A 274 -3.75 2.09 -3.42
N GLY A 275 -4.03 1.66 -2.19
CA GLY A 275 -3.12 1.86 -1.04
C GLY A 275 -3.18 3.26 -0.41
N ALA A 276 -3.78 4.24 -1.10
CA ALA A 276 -4.10 5.56 -0.61
C ALA A 276 -5.29 6.12 -1.40
N ARG A 277 -5.90 7.23 -0.93
CA ARG A 277 -6.98 7.89 -1.66
C ARG A 277 -6.46 8.37 -3.03
N VAL A 278 -7.26 8.11 -4.06
CA VAL A 278 -6.94 8.49 -5.45
C VAL A 278 -7.79 9.69 -5.85
N SER A 279 -7.16 10.77 -6.34
CA SER A 279 -7.88 11.90 -6.93
C SER A 279 -8.52 11.50 -8.27
N THR A 280 -9.76 11.96 -8.50
CA THR A 280 -10.42 11.80 -9.81
C THR A 280 -9.64 12.47 -10.92
N VAL A 281 -9.00 13.61 -10.64
CA VAL A 281 -8.13 14.33 -11.58
C VAL A 281 -6.96 13.48 -12.05
N LEU A 282 -6.36 12.71 -11.12
CA LEU A 282 -5.25 11.83 -11.45
C LEU A 282 -5.69 10.66 -12.35
N ILE A 283 -6.84 10.05 -12.08
CA ILE A 283 -7.42 9.00 -12.94
C ILE A 283 -7.76 9.54 -14.32
N GLU A 284 -8.33 10.75 -14.41
CA GLU A 284 -8.62 11.41 -15.68
C GLU A 284 -7.35 11.73 -16.46
N ALA A 285 -6.31 12.26 -15.80
CA ALA A 285 -5.01 12.53 -16.41
C ALA A 285 -4.35 11.24 -16.94
N ALA A 286 -4.48 10.11 -16.24
CA ALA A 286 -4.01 8.82 -16.71
C ALA A 286 -4.74 8.39 -17.98
N ARG A 287 -6.07 8.51 -18.00
CA ARG A 287 -6.90 8.17 -19.17
C ARG A 287 -6.60 9.05 -20.38
N GLN A 288 -6.36 10.35 -20.18
CA GLN A 288 -6.00 11.28 -21.26
C GLN A 288 -4.72 10.89 -21.99
N VAL A 289 -3.78 10.23 -21.32
CA VAL A 289 -2.56 9.69 -21.93
C VAL A 289 -2.68 8.22 -22.34
N GLY A 290 -3.88 7.63 -22.27
CA GLY A 290 -4.16 6.27 -22.72
C GLY A 290 -3.87 5.17 -21.69
N ILE A 291 -3.66 5.50 -20.42
CA ILE A 291 -3.48 4.50 -19.35
C ILE A 291 -4.84 4.02 -18.86
N ALA A 292 -5.07 2.70 -18.91
CA ALA A 292 -6.27 2.02 -18.38
C ALA A 292 -6.19 1.89 -16.84
N ALA A 293 -6.39 3.00 -16.12
CA ALA A 293 -6.30 3.09 -14.66
C ALA A 293 -7.64 2.81 -13.97
N TYR A 294 -7.60 1.94 -12.94
CA TYR A 294 -8.76 1.48 -12.16
C TYR A 294 -8.48 1.62 -10.68
N GLU A 295 -9.31 2.43 -10.00
CA GLU A 295 -9.19 2.62 -8.55
C GLU A 295 -9.71 1.40 -7.80
N GLY A 296 -9.01 1.02 -6.72
CA GLY A 296 -9.42 0.01 -5.75
C GLY A 296 -9.23 0.50 -4.31
N TYR A 297 -9.96 -0.12 -3.40
CA TYR A 297 -9.91 0.14 -1.97
C TYR A 297 -9.75 -1.16 -1.20
N GLY A 298 -9.01 -1.09 -0.11
CA GLY A 298 -8.86 -2.20 0.81
C GLY A 298 -8.06 -1.85 2.05
N LEU A 299 -8.04 -2.80 2.98
CA LEU A 299 -7.30 -2.73 4.23
C LEU A 299 -6.84 -4.14 4.62
N SER A 300 -5.76 -4.23 5.38
CA SER A 300 -5.18 -5.52 5.77
C SER A 300 -6.12 -6.34 6.62
N GLU A 301 -6.96 -5.69 7.41
CA GLU A 301 -7.99 -6.30 8.27
C GLU A 301 -9.10 -7.01 7.47
N CYS A 302 -9.25 -6.68 6.17
CA CYS A 302 -10.13 -7.39 5.22
C CYS A 302 -9.31 -8.13 4.15
N SER A 303 -8.11 -8.59 4.48
CA SER A 303 -7.22 -9.38 3.62
C SER A 303 -6.82 -8.68 2.31
N SER A 304 -6.62 -7.38 2.31
CA SER A 304 -6.12 -6.50 1.24
C SER A 304 -7.19 -5.72 0.47
N VAL A 305 -7.95 -6.35 -0.44
CA VAL A 305 -8.84 -5.62 -1.37
C VAL A 305 -10.31 -5.89 -1.04
N VAL A 306 -11.07 -4.80 -0.88
CA VAL A 306 -12.51 -4.81 -0.63
C VAL A 306 -13.30 -4.46 -1.88
N CYS A 307 -12.89 -3.40 -2.57
CA CYS A 307 -13.55 -2.89 -3.77
C CYS A 307 -12.55 -2.70 -4.91
N LEU A 308 -13.01 -2.86 -6.15
CA LEU A 308 -12.19 -2.67 -7.34
C LEU A 308 -13.04 -2.19 -8.53
N ASN A 309 -12.60 -1.15 -9.20
CA ASN A 309 -13.04 -0.83 -10.56
C ASN A 309 -12.37 -1.78 -11.55
N THR A 310 -13.10 -2.24 -12.54
CA THR A 310 -12.61 -3.13 -13.60
C THR A 310 -13.10 -2.65 -14.97
N PRO A 311 -12.54 -3.11 -16.09
CA PRO A 311 -13.06 -2.75 -17.42
C PRO A 311 -14.56 -3.01 -17.58
N LYS A 312 -15.08 -4.05 -16.93
CA LYS A 312 -16.50 -4.45 -17.00
C LYS A 312 -17.42 -3.63 -16.07
N ALA A 313 -16.85 -3.03 -15.01
CA ALA A 313 -17.61 -2.27 -14.01
C ALA A 313 -16.73 -1.12 -13.48
N ASN A 314 -16.83 0.06 -14.11
CA ASN A 314 -15.99 1.21 -13.81
C ASN A 314 -16.81 2.48 -13.67
N LYS A 315 -16.62 3.18 -12.56
CA LYS A 315 -17.23 4.47 -12.28
C LYS A 315 -16.19 5.41 -11.68
N ALA A 316 -15.84 6.47 -12.40
CA ALA A 316 -14.87 7.46 -11.93
C ALA A 316 -15.32 8.10 -10.60
N GLY A 317 -14.38 8.34 -9.70
CA GLY A 317 -14.64 8.92 -8.38
C GLY A 317 -15.20 7.92 -7.35
N THR A 318 -15.22 6.63 -7.71
CA THR A 318 -15.56 5.55 -6.78
C THR A 318 -14.39 4.57 -6.67
N SER A 319 -14.30 3.87 -5.56
CA SER A 319 -13.30 2.81 -5.37
C SER A 319 -13.72 1.47 -6.00
N GLY A 320 -14.79 1.49 -6.81
CA GLY A 320 -15.29 0.31 -7.53
C GLY A 320 -16.38 -0.45 -6.80
N ARG A 321 -16.69 -1.63 -7.33
CA ARG A 321 -17.65 -2.55 -6.72
C ARG A 321 -16.99 -3.45 -5.71
N VAL A 322 -17.77 -3.85 -4.71
CA VAL A 322 -17.36 -4.83 -3.70
C VAL A 322 -17.02 -6.16 -4.37
N LEU A 323 -15.91 -6.76 -3.97
CA LEU A 323 -15.49 -8.07 -4.46
C LEU A 323 -16.47 -9.18 -4.03
N PRO A 324 -16.68 -10.22 -4.85
CA PRO A 324 -17.74 -11.23 -4.64
C PRO A 324 -17.71 -11.98 -3.31
N HIS A 325 -16.54 -12.09 -2.66
CA HIS A 325 -16.37 -12.82 -1.39
C HIS A 325 -16.72 -11.97 -0.15
N LEU A 326 -17.08 -10.70 -0.35
CA LEU A 326 -17.37 -9.75 0.73
C LEU A 326 -18.81 -9.23 0.66
N LYS A 327 -19.29 -8.77 1.80
CA LYS A 327 -20.49 -7.95 1.96
C LYS A 327 -20.12 -6.67 2.68
N VAL A 328 -20.76 -5.58 2.29
CA VAL A 328 -20.56 -4.27 2.92
C VAL A 328 -21.90 -3.67 3.30
N ARG A 329 -21.89 -2.81 4.30
CA ARG A 329 -23.00 -1.94 4.66
C ARG A 329 -22.47 -0.61 5.17
N ILE A 330 -23.35 0.39 5.21
CA ILE A 330 -23.08 1.67 5.86
C ILE A 330 -23.78 1.66 7.20
N ALA A 331 -23.03 1.88 8.28
CA ALA A 331 -23.57 2.02 9.63
C ALA A 331 -24.34 3.34 9.80
N GLU A 332 -25.09 3.50 10.89
CA GLU A 332 -25.89 4.70 11.16
C GLU A 332 -25.06 6.00 11.18
N ASP A 333 -23.81 5.91 11.56
CA ASP A 333 -22.86 7.03 11.60
C ASP A 333 -22.07 7.25 10.31
N GLY A 334 -22.42 6.52 9.22
CA GLY A 334 -21.80 6.63 7.91
C GLY A 334 -20.55 5.77 7.73
N GLU A 335 -20.15 4.98 8.74
CA GLU A 335 -18.97 4.12 8.64
C GLU A 335 -19.23 2.93 7.73
N LEU A 336 -18.25 2.62 6.88
CA LEU A 336 -18.23 1.40 6.08
C LEU A 336 -17.92 0.20 6.97
N GLU A 337 -18.78 -0.76 7.01
CA GLU A 337 -18.55 -2.05 7.67
C GLU A 337 -18.47 -3.17 6.64
N VAL A 338 -17.54 -4.11 6.87
CA VAL A 338 -17.24 -5.22 5.96
C VAL A 338 -17.43 -6.55 6.67
N LYS A 339 -17.98 -7.54 5.95
CA LYS A 339 -18.18 -8.92 6.40
C LYS A 339 -17.78 -9.89 5.30
N GLY A 340 -17.24 -11.04 5.69
CA GLY A 340 -16.99 -12.19 4.81
C GLY A 340 -15.56 -12.70 4.87
N ASN A 341 -14.58 -11.86 4.66
CA ASN A 341 -13.17 -12.24 4.66
C ASN A 341 -12.32 -11.39 5.63
N ASN A 342 -12.86 -11.17 6.84
CA ASN A 342 -12.15 -10.44 7.88
C ASN A 342 -10.96 -11.27 8.36
N ALA A 343 -9.85 -10.61 8.66
CA ALA A 343 -8.69 -11.20 9.31
C ALA A 343 -9.11 -11.89 10.62
N LEU A 344 -8.28 -12.81 11.11
CA LEU A 344 -8.51 -13.47 12.40
C LEU A 344 -8.50 -12.47 13.57
N GLY A 345 -7.78 -11.38 13.42
CA GLY A 345 -7.62 -10.33 14.41
C GLY A 345 -6.27 -9.67 14.34
N TYR A 346 -5.98 -8.86 15.34
CA TYR A 346 -4.62 -8.44 15.61
C TYR A 346 -3.88 -9.48 16.45
N LEU A 347 -2.57 -9.48 16.36
CA LEU A 347 -1.72 -10.40 17.10
C LEU A 347 -2.00 -10.30 18.63
N GLY A 348 -2.62 -11.35 19.18
CA GLY A 348 -3.08 -11.43 20.56
C GLY A 348 -4.49 -10.88 20.83
N GLU A 349 -5.17 -10.34 19.82
CA GLU A 349 -6.50 -9.74 19.96
C GLU A 349 -7.41 -10.24 18.81
N PRO A 350 -8.17 -11.33 18.99
CA PRO A 350 -9.04 -11.85 17.92
C PRO A 350 -10.20 -10.90 17.63
N PHE A 351 -10.62 -10.84 16.37
CA PHE A 351 -11.86 -10.20 16.02
C PHE A 351 -13.04 -11.10 16.36
N THR A 352 -14.02 -10.54 17.07
CA THR A 352 -15.21 -11.27 17.53
C THR A 352 -16.47 -10.88 16.77
N ASP A 353 -16.47 -9.71 16.16
CA ASP A 353 -17.62 -9.18 15.46
C ASP A 353 -17.69 -9.71 14.03
N GLU A 354 -18.88 -10.04 13.60
CA GLU A 354 -19.15 -10.50 12.25
C GLU A 354 -18.92 -9.38 11.20
N TRP A 355 -19.22 -8.14 11.58
CA TRP A 355 -19.02 -6.93 10.78
C TRP A 355 -17.82 -6.16 11.33
N LEU A 356 -16.82 -5.98 10.49
CA LEU A 356 -15.64 -5.20 10.81
C LEU A 356 -15.87 -3.72 10.49
N ALA A 357 -15.79 -2.87 11.48
CA ALA A 357 -15.76 -1.43 11.34
C ALA A 357 -14.41 -0.99 10.76
N THR A 358 -14.42 -0.36 9.58
CA THR A 358 -13.19 -0.03 8.85
C THR A 358 -12.52 1.27 9.33
N GLY A 359 -13.24 2.12 10.03
CA GLY A 359 -12.85 3.49 10.34
C GLY A 359 -12.94 4.44 9.15
N ASP A 360 -13.48 3.98 8.01
CA ASP A 360 -13.69 4.80 6.82
C ASP A 360 -15.18 5.12 6.65
N LEU A 361 -15.49 6.37 6.32
CA LEU A 361 -16.82 6.78 5.91
C LEU A 361 -17.01 6.55 4.43
N ALA A 362 -18.19 6.07 4.02
CA ALA A 362 -18.46 5.78 2.63
C ALA A 362 -19.95 5.92 2.27
N GLU A 363 -20.21 5.92 0.98
CA GLU A 363 -21.53 5.78 0.38
C GLU A 363 -21.52 4.62 -0.61
N ILE A 364 -22.68 3.97 -0.77
CA ILE A 364 -22.90 2.91 -1.75
C ILE A 364 -24.04 3.33 -2.63
N ASP A 365 -23.82 3.42 -3.92
CA ASP A 365 -24.87 3.78 -4.87
C ASP A 365 -25.78 2.58 -5.24
N GLU A 366 -26.86 2.84 -5.98
CA GLU A 366 -27.82 1.83 -6.43
C GLU A 366 -27.20 0.76 -7.33
N GLN A 367 -26.04 1.04 -7.94
CA GLN A 367 -25.30 0.11 -8.79
C GLN A 367 -24.24 -0.69 -8.01
N GLY A 368 -24.10 -0.44 -6.70
CA GLY A 368 -23.16 -1.11 -5.79
C GLY A 368 -21.72 -0.60 -5.87
N PHE A 369 -21.50 0.62 -6.40
CA PHE A 369 -20.19 1.27 -6.33
C PHE A 369 -20.00 1.97 -4.99
N VAL A 370 -18.83 1.81 -4.40
CA VAL A 370 -18.45 2.39 -3.13
C VAL A 370 -17.66 3.68 -3.37
N THR A 371 -18.10 4.76 -2.74
CA THR A 371 -17.36 6.05 -2.70
C THR A 371 -16.87 6.30 -1.29
N LEU A 372 -15.55 6.41 -1.11
CA LEU A 372 -14.97 6.75 0.19
C LEU A 372 -15.09 8.26 0.43
N LEU A 373 -15.56 8.64 1.60
CA LEU A 373 -15.72 10.04 2.01
C LEU A 373 -14.53 10.52 2.85
N GLY A 374 -13.90 9.63 3.62
CA GLY A 374 -12.73 9.95 4.44
C GLY A 374 -12.57 9.03 5.65
N ARG A 375 -11.55 9.29 6.47
CA ARG A 375 -11.35 8.61 7.75
C ARG A 375 -12.22 9.24 8.82
N LYS A 376 -13.08 8.46 9.47
CA LYS A 376 -14.00 8.91 10.53
C LYS A 376 -13.31 9.76 11.60
N LYS A 377 -12.17 9.31 12.10
CA LYS A 377 -11.38 9.98 13.16
C LYS A 377 -10.62 11.23 12.71
N ASN A 378 -10.49 11.44 11.38
CA ASN A 378 -9.71 12.55 10.82
C ASN A 378 -10.62 13.65 10.26
N LEU A 379 -11.95 13.47 10.31
CA LEU A 379 -12.85 14.50 9.82
C LEU A 379 -12.62 15.82 10.56
N ILE A 380 -12.51 16.88 9.77
CA ILE A 380 -12.50 18.25 10.25
C ILE A 380 -13.96 18.69 10.36
N VAL A 381 -14.36 19.15 11.54
CA VAL A 381 -15.66 19.79 11.74
C VAL A 381 -15.44 21.29 11.76
N THR A 382 -15.84 21.99 10.71
CA THR A 382 -15.69 23.45 10.62
C THR A 382 -16.59 24.19 11.62
N ALA A 383 -16.29 25.44 11.89
CA ALA A 383 -17.15 26.30 12.77
C ALA A 383 -18.61 26.39 12.32
N TYR A 384 -18.89 26.07 11.05
CA TYR A 384 -20.26 26.02 10.50
C TYR A 384 -20.90 24.63 10.55
N GLY A 385 -20.26 23.66 11.26
CA GLY A 385 -20.75 22.29 11.40
C GLY A 385 -20.64 21.43 10.14
N ARG A 386 -19.77 21.81 9.19
CA ARG A 386 -19.50 21.00 8.00
C ARG A 386 -18.40 19.99 8.26
N ASN A 387 -18.67 18.74 7.90
CA ASN A 387 -17.68 17.67 7.95
C ASN A 387 -16.85 17.65 6.65
N VAL A 388 -15.55 17.80 6.79
CA VAL A 388 -14.61 17.81 5.66
C VAL A 388 -13.52 16.76 5.88
N SER A 389 -13.30 15.91 4.88
CA SER A 389 -12.17 14.96 4.88
C SER A 389 -10.90 15.67 4.44
N PRO A 390 -9.89 15.82 5.30
CA PRO A 390 -8.61 16.40 4.88
C PRO A 390 -7.95 15.56 3.79
N GLU A 391 -8.03 14.22 3.86
CA GLU A 391 -7.43 13.35 2.87
C GLU A 391 -8.04 13.52 1.48
N TRP A 392 -9.30 13.90 1.39
CA TRP A 392 -9.92 14.23 0.10
C TRP A 392 -9.24 15.45 -0.53
N ILE A 393 -9.16 16.56 0.20
CA ILE A 393 -8.55 17.78 -0.32
C ILE A 393 -7.06 17.58 -0.62
N GLU A 394 -6.35 16.88 0.26
CA GLU A 394 -4.93 16.55 0.08
C GLU A 394 -4.70 15.69 -1.17
N SER A 395 -5.61 14.75 -1.46
CA SER A 395 -5.52 13.97 -2.70
C SER A 395 -5.78 14.80 -3.95
N GLU A 396 -6.74 15.74 -3.89
CA GLU A 396 -6.96 16.69 -4.99
C GLU A 396 -5.75 17.63 -5.16
N ALA A 397 -5.20 18.16 -4.04
CA ALA A 397 -4.01 19.01 -4.06
C ALA A 397 -2.80 18.30 -4.68
N PHE A 398 -2.64 17.00 -4.47
CA PHE A 398 -1.55 16.22 -5.04
C PHE A 398 -1.50 16.28 -6.59
N ALA A 399 -2.64 16.40 -7.25
CA ALA A 399 -2.69 16.55 -8.71
C ALA A 399 -2.17 17.89 -9.20
N PHE A 400 -2.25 18.95 -8.38
CA PHE A 400 -1.78 20.32 -8.71
C PHE A 400 -0.38 20.60 -8.16
N LEU A 401 -0.03 19.99 -7.04
CA LEU A 401 1.17 20.20 -6.25
C LEU A 401 1.89 18.84 -6.02
N PRO A 402 2.30 18.14 -7.08
CA PRO A 402 2.94 16.85 -6.95
C PRO A 402 4.25 16.97 -6.14
N ASN A 403 4.48 16.00 -5.25
CA ASN A 403 5.66 15.92 -4.38
C ASN A 403 5.79 17.06 -3.35
N LEU A 404 4.79 17.91 -3.18
CA LEU A 404 4.76 18.92 -2.14
C LEU A 404 3.97 18.38 -0.94
N PRO A 405 4.53 18.39 0.28
CA PRO A 405 3.76 18.13 1.49
C PRO A 405 2.59 19.13 1.58
N PHE A 406 1.37 18.61 1.72
CA PHE A 406 0.16 19.44 1.80
C PHE A 406 -0.82 18.80 2.77
N PHE A 407 -0.98 19.40 3.95
CA PHE A 407 -1.81 18.88 5.01
C PHE A 407 -2.90 19.87 5.37
N VAL A 408 -4.15 19.41 5.41
CA VAL A 408 -5.31 20.25 5.66
C VAL A 408 -5.72 20.13 7.12
N VAL A 409 -5.95 21.29 7.75
CA VAL A 409 -6.39 21.47 9.13
C VAL A 409 -7.53 22.51 9.19
N GLY A 410 -8.28 22.57 10.28
CA GLY A 410 -9.33 23.59 10.38
C GLY A 410 -10.50 23.23 11.29
N ASN A 411 -10.32 22.35 12.29
CA ASN A 411 -11.37 22.10 13.30
C ASN A 411 -11.78 23.40 14.00
N ASP A 412 -13.08 23.60 14.09
CA ASP A 412 -13.72 24.80 14.70
C ASP A 412 -13.29 26.13 14.04
N GLN A 413 -12.66 26.08 12.86
CA GLN A 413 -12.28 27.27 12.10
C GLN A 413 -13.36 27.64 11.08
N SER A 414 -13.44 28.93 10.74
CA SER A 414 -14.35 29.45 9.71
C SER A 414 -13.90 29.12 8.29
N ALA A 415 -12.62 28.83 8.10
CA ALA A 415 -12.02 28.40 6.83
C ALA A 415 -10.91 27.39 7.10
N LEU A 416 -10.68 26.50 6.12
CA LEU A 416 -9.61 25.53 6.19
C LEU A 416 -8.25 26.21 5.99
N CYS A 417 -7.22 25.63 6.59
CA CYS A 417 -5.83 26.02 6.40
C CYS A 417 -5.05 24.84 5.84
N ALA A 418 -4.13 25.10 4.94
CA ALA A 418 -3.17 24.10 4.50
C ALA A 418 -1.78 24.39 5.05
N VAL A 419 -1.15 23.36 5.64
CA VAL A 419 0.24 23.37 6.08
C VAL A 419 1.08 22.76 4.96
N THR A 420 2.04 23.51 4.43
CA THR A 420 2.81 23.12 3.24
C THR A 420 4.20 23.75 3.24
N GLU A 421 5.02 23.40 2.25
CA GLU A 421 6.31 24.03 1.97
C GLU A 421 6.20 25.05 0.83
N GLN A 422 7.24 25.89 0.68
CA GLN A 422 7.29 26.83 -0.42
C GLN A 422 7.50 26.12 -1.76
N ALA A 423 6.71 26.51 -2.76
CA ALA A 423 6.85 25.99 -4.12
C ALA A 423 6.60 27.08 -5.16
N PRO A 424 7.14 26.94 -6.40
CA PRO A 424 6.83 27.87 -7.49
C PRO A 424 5.32 27.92 -7.76
N SER A 425 4.78 29.13 -7.87
CA SER A 425 3.35 29.38 -8.13
C SER A 425 2.40 28.75 -7.11
N LEU A 426 2.85 28.51 -5.85
CA LEU A 426 2.06 27.85 -4.80
C LEU A 426 0.67 28.46 -4.66
N LEU A 427 0.59 29.78 -4.48
CA LEU A 427 -0.69 30.48 -4.26
C LEU A 427 -1.64 30.30 -5.47
N GLN A 428 -1.13 30.47 -6.69
CA GLN A 428 -1.93 30.28 -7.90
C GLN A 428 -2.49 28.86 -8.01
N ARG A 429 -1.68 27.86 -7.73
CA ARG A 429 -2.10 26.44 -7.78
C ARG A 429 -3.14 26.10 -6.70
N VAL A 430 -3.03 26.73 -5.52
CA VAL A 430 -4.06 26.56 -4.47
C VAL A 430 -5.36 27.27 -4.84
N ILE A 431 -5.30 28.42 -5.51
CA ILE A 431 -6.49 29.08 -6.06
C ILE A 431 -7.16 28.20 -7.12
N GLU A 432 -6.39 27.58 -8.01
CA GLU A 432 -6.90 26.62 -9.01
C GLU A 432 -7.55 25.38 -8.34
N LEU A 433 -6.95 24.88 -7.26
CA LEU A 433 -7.54 23.83 -6.44
C LEU A 433 -8.89 24.29 -5.85
N ASN A 434 -8.93 25.46 -5.24
CA ASN A 434 -10.15 26.02 -4.64
C ASN A 434 -11.31 26.16 -5.64
N HIS A 435 -11.06 26.46 -6.90
CA HIS A 435 -12.10 26.49 -7.94
C HIS A 435 -12.80 25.15 -8.19
N ARG A 436 -12.18 24.04 -7.77
CA ARG A 436 -12.74 22.68 -7.86
C ARG A 436 -13.41 22.22 -6.57
N LEU A 437 -13.10 22.87 -5.48
CA LEU A 437 -13.66 22.54 -4.17
C LEU A 437 -14.96 23.33 -3.93
N PRO A 438 -15.95 22.71 -3.26
CA PRO A 438 -17.11 23.45 -2.78
C PRO A 438 -16.67 24.50 -1.75
N ASP A 439 -17.46 25.54 -1.59
CA ASP A 439 -17.17 26.70 -0.75
C ASP A 439 -16.72 26.35 0.67
N TYR A 440 -17.41 25.38 1.30
CA TYR A 440 -17.11 24.92 2.66
C TYR A 440 -15.78 24.15 2.80
N ALA A 441 -15.18 23.73 1.69
CA ALA A 441 -13.96 22.93 1.65
C ALA A 441 -12.75 23.70 1.05
N GLN A 442 -12.94 24.99 0.73
CA GLN A 442 -11.87 25.81 0.18
C GLN A 442 -10.82 26.16 1.24
N ILE A 443 -9.58 26.22 0.80
CA ILE A 443 -8.45 26.63 1.63
C ILE A 443 -8.47 28.15 1.73
N GLY A 444 -8.63 28.68 2.94
CA GLY A 444 -8.65 30.12 3.20
C GLY A 444 -7.29 30.69 3.59
N SER A 445 -6.37 29.84 4.08
CA SER A 445 -5.02 30.28 4.44
C SER A 445 -3.98 29.17 4.26
N LEU A 446 -2.70 29.57 4.15
CA LEU A 446 -1.57 28.68 4.11
C LEU A 446 -0.64 28.97 5.30
N LEU A 447 -0.15 27.92 5.93
CA LEU A 447 1.03 27.94 6.79
C LEU A 447 2.19 27.34 6.02
N VAL A 448 3.09 28.18 5.53
CA VAL A 448 4.24 27.79 4.76
C VAL A 448 5.41 27.58 5.68
N VAL A 449 5.84 26.34 5.85
CA VAL A 449 6.95 25.90 6.68
C VAL A 449 8.19 25.74 5.81
N GLU A 450 9.35 26.09 6.30
CA GLU A 450 10.60 26.02 5.51
C GLU A 450 10.94 24.58 5.14
N GLU A 451 10.93 23.67 6.11
CA GLU A 451 11.12 22.23 5.92
C GLU A 451 10.20 21.43 6.87
N ILE A 452 9.10 20.91 6.37
CA ILE A 452 8.11 20.19 7.18
C ILE A 452 8.73 18.95 7.85
N ASN A 453 9.61 18.25 7.17
CA ASN A 453 10.26 17.05 7.71
C ASN A 453 11.21 17.33 8.90
N GLN A 454 11.57 18.58 9.14
CA GLN A 454 12.36 19.01 10.30
C GLN A 454 11.49 19.36 11.52
N VAL A 455 10.19 19.07 11.48
CA VAL A 455 9.26 19.21 12.61
C VAL A 455 8.89 17.80 13.12
N PRO A 456 9.75 17.14 13.91
CA PRO A 456 9.64 15.71 14.19
C PRO A 456 8.38 15.34 14.97
N GLN A 457 7.81 16.26 15.76
CA GLN A 457 6.56 15.99 16.49
C GLN A 457 5.36 15.79 15.57
N TRP A 458 5.38 16.26 14.33
CA TRP A 458 4.31 16.07 13.36
C TRP A 458 4.33 14.69 12.72
N PHE A 459 5.40 13.93 12.92
CA PHE A 459 5.53 12.62 12.28
C PHE A 459 5.68 11.50 13.31
N THR A 460 5.13 10.35 12.97
CA THR A 460 5.45 9.11 13.64
C THR A 460 6.84 8.62 13.21
N ALA A 461 7.41 7.68 13.93
CA ALA A 461 8.67 7.03 13.54
C ALA A 461 8.63 6.45 12.10
N ASN A 462 7.45 6.23 11.56
CA ASN A 462 7.19 5.69 10.21
C ASN A 462 7.01 6.79 9.16
N GLY A 463 7.24 8.06 9.51
CA GLY A 463 7.03 9.19 8.61
C GLY A 463 5.55 9.52 8.32
N LYS A 464 4.59 8.93 9.06
CA LYS A 464 3.17 9.30 8.94
C LYS A 464 2.86 10.52 9.77
N ILE A 465 1.99 11.38 9.22
CA ILE A 465 1.53 12.59 9.90
C ILE A 465 0.74 12.26 11.18
N ARG A 466 1.07 12.92 12.26
CA ARG A 466 0.31 12.95 13.52
C ARG A 466 -0.71 14.09 13.46
N ARG A 467 -1.86 13.82 12.83
CA ARG A 467 -2.85 14.85 12.53
C ARG A 467 -3.27 15.67 13.72
N SER A 468 -3.51 15.05 14.88
CA SER A 468 -3.90 15.78 16.10
C SER A 468 -2.83 16.76 16.56
N GLN A 469 -1.54 16.41 16.47
CA GLN A 469 -0.46 17.30 16.85
C GLN A 469 -0.31 18.45 15.83
N LEU A 470 -0.34 18.10 14.52
CA LEU A 470 -0.31 19.11 13.46
C LEU A 470 -1.46 20.10 13.58
N GLU A 471 -2.68 19.62 13.85
CA GLU A 471 -3.87 20.44 14.05
C GLU A 471 -3.69 21.43 15.21
N GLN A 472 -3.23 20.92 16.37
CA GLN A 472 -3.01 21.76 17.55
C GLN A 472 -1.98 22.86 17.29
N ASP A 473 -0.83 22.50 16.73
CA ASP A 473 0.24 23.44 16.42
C ASP A 473 -0.19 24.45 15.35
N ALA A 474 -0.90 24.01 14.31
CA ALA A 474 -1.39 24.88 13.26
C ALA A 474 -2.42 25.89 13.77
N ILE A 475 -3.38 25.47 14.61
CA ILE A 475 -4.35 26.38 15.23
C ILE A 475 -3.66 27.40 16.14
N ALA A 476 -2.66 26.97 16.91
CA ALA A 476 -1.86 27.88 17.74
C ALA A 476 -1.10 28.91 16.89
N LEU A 477 -0.54 28.50 15.74
CA LEU A 477 0.12 29.41 14.80
C LEU A 477 -0.86 30.38 14.14
N LEU A 478 -2.07 29.92 13.77
CA LEU A 478 -3.12 30.77 13.19
C LEU A 478 -3.66 31.81 14.18
N SER A 479 -3.69 31.48 15.47
CA SER A 479 -4.11 32.39 16.54
C SER A 479 -3.07 33.48 16.87
N ASN A 480 -1.85 33.35 16.34
CA ASN A 480 -0.79 34.33 16.54
C ASN A 480 -0.89 35.45 15.48
N GLU A 481 -1.01 36.70 15.91
CA GLU A 481 -1.13 37.85 15.01
C GLU A 481 0.15 38.15 14.17
N ARG A 482 1.26 37.50 14.50
CA ARG A 482 2.51 37.67 13.76
C ARG A 482 2.50 36.81 12.48
N SER A 483 2.73 37.43 11.34
CA SER A 483 2.79 36.75 10.03
C SER A 483 3.99 35.80 9.86
N ASN A 484 5.00 35.90 10.71
CA ASN A 484 6.18 35.02 10.72
C ASN A 484 6.46 34.56 12.14
N VAL A 485 6.45 33.25 12.34
CA VAL A 485 6.69 32.59 13.65
C VAL A 485 7.76 31.52 13.44
N SER A 486 8.48 31.14 14.47
CA SER A 486 9.40 30.01 14.47
C SER A 486 8.77 28.86 15.24
N LEU A 487 8.78 27.66 14.63
CA LEU A 487 8.37 26.41 15.27
C LEU A 487 9.57 25.47 15.23
N ASP A 488 10.14 25.13 16.39
CA ASP A 488 11.31 24.28 16.54
C ASP A 488 12.51 24.66 15.63
N GLY A 489 12.73 25.97 15.48
CA GLY A 489 13.78 26.50 14.61
C GLY A 489 13.39 26.69 13.15
N ASN A 490 12.27 26.12 12.71
CA ASN A 490 11.73 26.32 11.37
C ASN A 490 10.95 27.63 11.26
N LYS A 491 11.19 28.35 10.19
CA LYS A 491 10.42 29.54 9.86
C LYS A 491 9.06 29.13 9.31
N VAL A 492 7.98 29.68 9.88
CA VAL A 492 6.61 29.52 9.40
C VAL A 492 6.08 30.87 8.97
N SER A 493 5.59 30.94 7.74
CA SER A 493 4.96 32.13 7.18
C SER A 493 3.47 31.89 6.93
N ARG A 494 2.62 32.82 7.33
CA ARG A 494 1.18 32.78 7.05
C ARG A 494 0.85 33.56 5.80
N ILE A 495 0.05 32.96 4.91
CA ILE A 495 -0.47 33.60 3.68
C ILE A 495 -2.00 33.45 3.70
N GLU A 496 -2.71 34.56 3.66
CA GLU A 496 -4.17 34.56 3.48
C GLU A 496 -4.54 34.47 2.02
N ILE A 497 -5.51 33.64 1.69
CA ILE A 497 -6.04 33.49 0.34
C ILE A 497 -7.33 34.34 0.27
N ILE A 498 -7.26 35.45 -0.45
CA ILE A 498 -8.41 36.33 -0.66
C ILE A 498 -9.17 35.78 -1.88
N SER A 499 -10.41 35.36 -1.67
CA SER A 499 -11.26 34.71 -2.69
C SER A 499 -11.68 35.58 -3.88
N ASP A 500 -11.38 36.90 -3.88
CA ASP A 500 -11.86 37.87 -4.85
C ASP A 500 -10.82 38.40 -5.84
N GLN A 501 -9.73 37.69 -6.12
CA GLN A 501 -8.86 38.06 -7.24
C GLN A 501 -9.37 37.40 -8.52
N PRO A 502 -9.90 38.15 -9.52
CA PRO A 502 -10.15 37.60 -10.84
C PRO A 502 -8.82 37.13 -11.44
N LEU A 503 -8.84 35.92 -11.99
CA LEU A 503 -7.70 35.40 -12.74
C LEU A 503 -7.29 36.45 -13.79
N ALA A 504 -6.06 36.93 -13.70
CA ALA A 504 -5.49 37.75 -14.77
C ALA A 504 -5.45 36.89 -16.04
N SER A 505 -6.21 37.33 -17.03
CA SER A 505 -6.39 36.73 -18.35
C SER A 505 -5.08 36.65 -19.14
#